data_d4ae6e491ee1142b6a9a31eb1059537f
#
_entry.id   d4ae6e491ee1142b6a9a31eb1059537f
#
_cell.length_a   1.000
_cell.length_b   1.000
_cell.length_c   1.000
_cell.angle_alpha   90.00
_cell.angle_beta   90.00
_cell.angle_gamma   90.00
#
_symmetry.space_group_name_H-M   'P 1'
#
loop_
_entity.id
_entity.type
_entity.pdbx_description
1 polymer ?
#
loop_
_entity_poly.entity_id
_entity_poly.type
_entity_poly.pdbx_seq_one_letter_code
_entity_poly.pdbx_strand_id
1 'polypeptide(L)'
;MNFTAPKTARTNGITMEYFEQGEGPAVLLLHGFPEHPFSWRRQVDPIARAGFRVIVPSQRGYAGTDATADVASYGVKNLVADLSGLLDALEIERAAWFGHDWGSVPAWYAGVYEPARVAALGSLCTPYVPWLAPLGAAPQYVRTIQAPGVAEEILGRDVERTFRALLRARGYTMDEFEAAPSAVRELPIGVLVGEPQLLGAPIVSEDELRFYVDVYERSGFTGGLNWYRAYKANVEEARGVDHTIHKPALMITGADDWFWPRDCASGMAELLPALEAYIVPAAAHWLHQEKPDEVNAILVPWLERVLV
;
A
#
# COMPACT_ATOMS: atom_id res chain seq x y z
N MET A 1 -6.36 -6.49 -20.66
CA MET A 1 -6.38 -5.84 -19.34
C MET A 1 -7.79 -5.35 -19.08
N ASN A 2 -8.55 -6.02 -18.21
CA ASN A 2 -9.95 -5.65 -17.97
C ASN A 2 -10.09 -4.77 -16.71
N PHE A 3 -9.25 -3.73 -16.60
CA PHE A 3 -9.61 -2.62 -15.74
C PHE A 3 -10.73 -1.86 -16.46
N THR A 4 -11.85 -1.65 -15.78
CA THR A 4 -12.91 -0.75 -16.27
C THR A 4 -12.32 0.63 -16.56
N ALA A 5 -12.97 1.42 -17.41
CA ALA A 5 -12.57 2.82 -17.60
C ALA A 5 -12.57 3.55 -16.25
N PRO A 6 -11.57 4.42 -15.98
CA PRO A 6 -11.53 5.17 -14.73
C PRO A 6 -12.76 6.07 -14.59
N LYS A 7 -13.23 6.19 -13.35
CA LYS A 7 -14.28 7.10 -12.92
C LYS A 7 -13.68 8.15 -11.99
N THR A 8 -14.37 9.23 -11.74
CA THR A 8 -13.93 10.26 -10.78
C THR A 8 -15.03 10.60 -9.78
N ALA A 9 -14.64 10.95 -8.57
CA ALA A 9 -15.53 11.46 -7.52
C ALA A 9 -14.88 12.65 -6.82
N ARG A 10 -15.72 13.56 -6.30
CA ARG A 10 -15.28 14.65 -5.42
C ARG A 10 -15.30 14.13 -3.99
N THR A 11 -14.17 14.22 -3.30
CA THR A 11 -14.01 13.78 -1.92
C THR A 11 -13.03 14.68 -1.18
N ASN A 12 -13.32 15.06 0.07
CA ASN A 12 -12.41 15.78 0.96
C ASN A 12 -11.60 16.92 0.26
N GLY A 13 -12.27 17.68 -0.61
CA GLY A 13 -11.67 18.81 -1.32
C GLY A 13 -10.83 18.46 -2.56
N ILE A 14 -10.71 17.20 -2.93
CA ILE A 14 -9.99 16.73 -4.12
C ILE A 14 -10.92 16.03 -5.11
N THR A 15 -10.46 15.88 -6.36
CA THR A 15 -11.03 14.97 -7.35
C THR A 15 -10.21 13.69 -7.30
N MET A 16 -10.85 12.57 -6.98
CA MET A 16 -10.21 11.26 -6.89
C MET A 16 -10.64 10.39 -8.07
N GLU A 17 -9.66 9.82 -8.77
CA GLU A 17 -9.89 8.77 -9.76
C GLU A 17 -10.04 7.43 -9.05
N TYR A 18 -10.94 6.58 -9.55
CA TYR A 18 -11.10 5.22 -9.07
C TYR A 18 -11.57 4.27 -10.17
N PHE A 19 -11.33 2.99 -9.96
CA PHE A 19 -11.81 1.89 -10.78
C PHE A 19 -12.80 1.07 -9.96
N GLU A 20 -13.79 0.46 -10.63
CA GLU A 20 -14.84 -0.26 -9.94
C GLU A 20 -15.28 -1.48 -10.76
N GLN A 21 -15.50 -2.61 -10.08
CA GLN A 21 -15.98 -3.84 -10.69
C GLN A 21 -16.80 -4.66 -9.70
N GLY A 22 -17.85 -5.35 -10.20
CA GLY A 22 -18.72 -6.21 -9.41
C GLY A 22 -19.83 -5.47 -8.67
N GLU A 23 -20.60 -6.22 -7.90
CA GLU A 23 -21.74 -5.74 -7.11
C GLU A 23 -21.73 -6.48 -5.76
N GLY A 24 -22.44 -5.95 -4.74
CA GLY A 24 -22.53 -6.54 -3.41
C GLY A 24 -21.78 -5.74 -2.33
N PRO A 25 -21.36 -6.38 -1.22
CA PRO A 25 -20.59 -5.70 -0.18
C PRO A 25 -19.31 -5.07 -0.73
N ALA A 26 -19.01 -3.83 -0.29
CA ALA A 26 -17.91 -3.08 -0.86
C ALA A 26 -16.55 -3.48 -0.27
N VAL A 27 -15.54 -3.55 -1.16
CA VAL A 27 -14.13 -3.80 -0.82
C VAL A 27 -13.27 -2.71 -1.46
N LEU A 28 -12.56 -1.91 -0.65
CA LEU A 28 -11.55 -0.98 -1.11
C LEU A 28 -10.20 -1.68 -1.18
N LEU A 29 -9.49 -1.52 -2.31
CA LEU A 29 -8.13 -2.00 -2.52
C LEU A 29 -7.19 -0.81 -2.71
N LEU A 30 -6.30 -0.57 -1.75
CA LEU A 30 -5.48 0.62 -1.62
C LEU A 30 -4.03 0.30 -1.98
N HIS A 31 -3.54 0.90 -3.06
CA HIS A 31 -2.16 0.68 -3.54
C HIS A 31 -1.13 1.45 -2.70
N GLY A 32 0.14 1.05 -2.77
CA GLY A 32 1.25 1.70 -2.09
C GLY A 32 2.13 2.59 -2.98
N PHE A 33 3.42 2.69 -2.62
CA PHE A 33 4.42 3.50 -3.32
C PHE A 33 5.59 2.63 -3.83
N PRO A 34 6.05 2.87 -5.06
CA PRO A 34 5.42 3.65 -6.13
C PRO A 34 4.52 2.75 -6.97
N GLU A 35 3.24 2.78 -6.69
CA GLU A 35 2.25 1.95 -7.38
C GLU A 35 1.18 2.78 -8.10
N HIS A 36 0.17 2.08 -8.57
CA HIS A 36 -1.04 2.58 -9.21
C HIS A 36 -2.16 1.57 -8.90
N PRO A 37 -3.45 1.91 -8.95
CA PRO A 37 -4.56 0.95 -8.85
C PRO A 37 -4.36 -0.35 -9.65
N PHE A 38 -3.61 -0.27 -10.75
CA PHE A 38 -3.23 -1.39 -11.60
C PHE A 38 -2.47 -2.52 -10.87
N SER A 39 -1.83 -2.25 -9.74
CA SER A 39 -1.15 -3.28 -8.93
C SER A 39 -2.12 -4.37 -8.46
N TRP A 40 -3.39 -4.01 -8.25
CA TRP A 40 -4.45 -4.90 -7.80
C TRP A 40 -5.15 -5.69 -8.92
N ARG A 41 -4.70 -5.58 -10.19
CA ARG A 41 -5.34 -6.19 -11.37
C ARG A 41 -5.61 -7.69 -11.28
N ARG A 42 -4.86 -8.40 -10.43
CA ARG A 42 -4.99 -9.85 -10.25
C ARG A 42 -5.91 -10.24 -9.10
N GLN A 43 -6.34 -9.29 -8.27
CA GLN A 43 -7.28 -9.47 -7.16
C GLN A 43 -8.70 -9.04 -7.51
N VAL A 44 -8.84 -8.02 -8.38
CA VAL A 44 -10.14 -7.42 -8.72
C VAL A 44 -11.13 -8.47 -9.25
N ASP A 45 -10.77 -9.23 -10.28
CA ASP A 45 -11.64 -10.24 -10.88
C ASP A 45 -12.06 -11.36 -9.92
N PRO A 46 -11.13 -12.00 -9.16
CA PRO A 46 -11.51 -13.03 -8.18
C PRO A 46 -12.47 -12.51 -7.10
N ILE A 47 -12.22 -11.32 -6.56
CA ILE A 47 -13.08 -10.73 -5.51
C ILE A 47 -14.45 -10.35 -6.10
N ALA A 48 -14.51 -9.76 -7.29
CA ALA A 48 -15.77 -9.40 -7.94
C ALA A 48 -16.61 -10.64 -8.28
N ARG A 49 -16.00 -11.74 -8.74
CA ARG A 49 -16.69 -13.01 -9.01
C ARG A 49 -17.22 -13.69 -7.75
N ALA A 50 -16.62 -13.41 -6.59
CA ALA A 50 -17.11 -13.88 -5.30
C ALA A 50 -18.30 -13.04 -4.77
N GLY A 51 -18.81 -12.07 -5.54
CA GLY A 51 -20.00 -11.30 -5.21
C GLY A 51 -19.72 -10.01 -4.43
N PHE A 52 -18.57 -9.41 -4.61
CA PHE A 52 -18.21 -8.15 -3.97
C PHE A 52 -18.12 -6.99 -4.97
N ARG A 53 -18.44 -5.79 -4.51
CA ARG A 53 -18.20 -4.54 -5.22
C ARG A 53 -16.79 -4.06 -4.91
N VAL A 54 -15.85 -4.25 -5.83
CA VAL A 54 -14.44 -3.89 -5.68
C VAL A 54 -14.21 -2.47 -6.16
N ILE A 55 -13.60 -1.64 -5.33
CA ILE A 55 -13.27 -0.24 -5.62
C ILE A 55 -11.77 -0.04 -5.41
N VAL A 56 -11.09 0.45 -6.43
CA VAL A 56 -9.63 0.63 -6.42
C VAL A 56 -9.32 2.10 -6.72
N PRO A 57 -9.21 2.96 -5.68
CA PRO A 57 -8.90 4.37 -5.88
C PRO A 57 -7.44 4.58 -6.25
N SER A 58 -7.18 5.55 -7.13
CA SER A 58 -5.89 6.22 -7.21
C SER A 58 -5.82 7.21 -6.05
N GLN A 59 -4.95 6.99 -5.10
CA GLN A 59 -4.96 7.74 -3.85
C GLN A 59 -4.38 9.15 -4.01
N ARG A 60 -4.58 10.04 -3.02
CA ARG A 60 -4.10 11.44 -3.04
C ARG A 60 -2.64 11.54 -3.48
N GLY A 61 -2.37 12.35 -4.51
CA GLY A 61 -1.03 12.61 -5.01
C GLY A 61 -0.51 11.61 -6.05
N TYR A 62 -1.32 10.61 -6.40
CA TYR A 62 -1.02 9.67 -7.48
C TYR A 62 -1.78 10.00 -8.76
N ALA A 63 -1.33 9.45 -9.89
CA ALA A 63 -1.89 9.74 -11.22
C ALA A 63 -3.41 9.58 -11.27
N GLY A 64 -4.09 10.53 -11.92
CA GLY A 64 -5.55 10.58 -12.03
C GLY A 64 -6.27 11.24 -10.84
N THR A 65 -5.57 11.45 -9.71
CA THR A 65 -6.09 12.10 -8.51
C THR A 65 -5.32 13.38 -8.20
N ASP A 66 -6.03 14.37 -7.66
CA ASP A 66 -5.43 15.66 -7.30
C ASP A 66 -4.26 15.49 -6.34
N ALA A 67 -3.20 16.27 -6.60
CA ALA A 67 -2.02 16.40 -5.76
C ALA A 67 -1.94 17.85 -5.22
N THR A 68 -1.30 18.01 -4.07
CA THR A 68 -1.04 19.32 -3.47
C THR A 68 0.43 19.45 -3.09
N ALA A 69 0.94 20.67 -3.07
CA ALA A 69 2.28 20.95 -2.59
C ALA A 69 2.37 20.96 -1.04
N ASP A 70 1.24 21.08 -0.34
CA ASP A 70 1.20 21.05 1.12
C ASP A 70 1.37 19.62 1.64
N VAL A 71 2.54 19.35 2.22
CA VAL A 71 2.88 18.05 2.82
C VAL A 71 1.92 17.66 3.94
N ALA A 72 1.41 18.61 4.73
CA ALA A 72 0.51 18.30 5.84
C ALA A 72 -0.82 17.70 5.36
N SER A 73 -1.24 18.00 4.13
CA SER A 73 -2.45 17.41 3.55
C SER A 73 -2.33 15.92 3.25
N TYR A 74 -1.12 15.34 3.30
CA TYR A 74 -0.86 13.90 3.16
C TYR A 74 -0.83 13.17 4.51
N GLY A 75 -1.20 13.84 5.61
CA GLY A 75 -1.40 13.20 6.92
C GLY A 75 -2.48 12.12 6.87
N VAL A 76 -2.31 11.07 7.68
CA VAL A 76 -3.14 9.85 7.60
C VAL A 76 -4.64 10.13 7.83
N LYS A 77 -4.99 11.12 8.66
CA LYS A 77 -6.40 11.52 8.83
C LYS A 77 -7.03 12.04 7.54
N ASN A 78 -6.27 12.83 6.76
CA ASN A 78 -6.74 13.31 5.46
C ASN A 78 -6.88 12.16 4.47
N LEU A 79 -5.93 11.20 4.47
CA LEU A 79 -6.00 10.02 3.60
C LEU A 79 -7.24 9.15 3.92
N VAL A 80 -7.53 8.96 5.21
CA VAL A 80 -8.76 8.26 5.64
C VAL A 80 -10.00 9.06 5.24
N ALA A 81 -10.01 10.38 5.45
CA ALA A 81 -11.14 11.24 5.07
C ALA A 81 -11.38 11.25 3.54
N ASP A 82 -10.32 11.17 2.72
CA ASP A 82 -10.45 11.04 1.27
C ASP A 82 -11.24 9.79 0.88
N LEU A 83 -10.90 8.66 1.51
CA LEU A 83 -11.52 7.36 1.22
C LEU A 83 -12.93 7.27 1.81
N SER A 84 -13.16 7.80 3.01
CA SER A 84 -14.51 7.93 3.60
C SER A 84 -15.42 8.79 2.72
N GLY A 85 -14.92 9.93 2.22
CA GLY A 85 -15.66 10.77 1.30
C GLY A 85 -15.88 10.12 -0.08
N LEU A 86 -14.98 9.22 -0.53
CA LEU A 86 -15.23 8.40 -1.70
C LEU A 86 -16.40 7.44 -1.46
N LEU A 87 -16.46 6.79 -0.28
CA LEU A 87 -17.62 5.95 0.08
C LEU A 87 -18.91 6.74 0.11
N ASP A 88 -18.90 7.99 0.63
CA ASP A 88 -20.07 8.88 0.62
C ASP A 88 -20.53 9.19 -0.80
N ALA A 89 -19.59 9.54 -1.70
CA ALA A 89 -19.90 9.83 -3.10
C ALA A 89 -20.45 8.61 -3.86
N LEU A 90 -20.15 7.39 -3.39
CA LEU A 90 -20.64 6.13 -3.94
C LEU A 90 -21.87 5.56 -3.21
N GLU A 91 -22.42 6.29 -2.24
CA GLU A 91 -23.54 5.89 -1.39
C GLU A 91 -23.28 4.56 -0.64
N ILE A 92 -22.03 4.37 -0.19
CA ILE A 92 -21.58 3.19 0.55
C ILE A 92 -21.43 3.54 2.02
N GLU A 93 -22.20 2.90 2.89
CA GLU A 93 -22.16 3.14 4.33
C GLU A 93 -20.83 2.64 4.95
N ARG A 94 -20.41 1.43 4.59
CA ARG A 94 -19.18 0.79 5.09
C ARG A 94 -18.59 -0.17 4.07
N ALA A 95 -17.28 -0.39 4.15
CA ALA A 95 -16.55 -1.30 3.27
C ALA A 95 -15.53 -2.15 4.04
N ALA A 96 -15.04 -3.22 3.42
CA ALA A 96 -13.75 -3.79 3.80
C ALA A 96 -12.62 -2.94 3.20
N TRP A 97 -11.57 -2.64 3.98
CA TRP A 97 -10.45 -1.79 3.57
C TRP A 97 -9.18 -2.62 3.54
N PHE A 98 -8.61 -2.84 2.37
CA PHE A 98 -7.37 -3.58 2.19
C PHE A 98 -6.31 -2.72 1.54
N GLY A 99 -5.11 -2.71 2.12
CA GLY A 99 -3.98 -1.98 1.58
C GLY A 99 -2.78 -2.88 1.28
N HIS A 100 -1.90 -2.38 0.42
CA HIS A 100 -0.55 -2.86 0.23
C HIS A 100 0.42 -1.71 0.47
N ASP A 101 1.57 -1.97 1.11
CA ASP A 101 2.59 -0.96 1.41
C ASP A 101 1.98 0.29 2.07
N TRP A 102 2.20 1.50 1.55
CA TRP A 102 1.59 2.74 2.05
C TRP A 102 0.05 2.73 2.03
N GLY A 103 -0.58 2.00 1.11
CA GLY A 103 -2.03 1.84 1.11
C GLY A 103 -2.58 1.12 2.34
N SER A 104 -1.75 0.35 3.04
CA SER A 104 -2.12 -0.29 4.32
C SER A 104 -2.28 0.72 5.44
N VAL A 105 -1.59 1.86 5.37
CA VAL A 105 -1.66 2.89 6.42
C VAL A 105 -3.08 3.46 6.56
N PRO A 106 -3.73 4.02 5.52
CA PRO A 106 -5.11 4.46 5.66
C PRO A 106 -6.08 3.31 5.92
N ALA A 107 -5.81 2.07 5.44
CA ALA A 107 -6.64 0.91 5.76
C ALA A 107 -6.66 0.61 7.27
N TRP A 108 -5.49 0.56 7.91
CA TRP A 108 -5.38 0.36 9.36
C TRP A 108 -5.98 1.51 10.15
N TYR A 109 -5.62 2.75 9.80
CA TYR A 109 -6.07 3.93 10.53
C TYR A 109 -7.55 4.27 10.31
N ALA A 110 -8.21 3.74 9.28
CA ALA A 110 -9.67 3.79 9.17
C ALA A 110 -10.33 3.08 10.36
N GLY A 111 -9.76 1.98 10.84
CA GLY A 111 -10.24 1.28 12.05
C GLY A 111 -10.13 2.12 13.32
N VAL A 112 -9.22 3.10 13.36
CA VAL A 112 -8.98 4.01 14.48
C VAL A 112 -9.84 5.27 14.37
N TYR A 113 -9.82 5.94 13.19
CA TYR A 113 -10.44 7.25 13.03
C TYR A 113 -11.90 7.18 12.55
N GLU A 114 -12.25 6.17 11.78
CA GLU A 114 -13.55 6.00 11.13
C GLU A 114 -14.13 4.58 11.31
N PRO A 115 -14.15 4.00 12.53
CA PRO A 115 -14.52 2.59 12.74
C PRO A 115 -15.93 2.25 12.25
N ALA A 116 -16.83 3.23 12.16
CA ALA A 116 -18.17 3.03 11.61
C ALA A 116 -18.15 2.76 10.11
N ARG A 117 -17.16 3.25 9.38
CA ARG A 117 -16.97 3.06 7.93
C ARG A 117 -16.28 1.75 7.58
N VAL A 118 -15.81 1.01 8.57
CA VAL A 118 -15.04 -0.23 8.41
C VAL A 118 -15.91 -1.43 8.75
N ALA A 119 -16.14 -2.32 7.79
CA ALA A 119 -16.73 -3.64 8.00
C ALA A 119 -15.65 -4.66 8.41
N ALA A 120 -14.54 -4.63 7.72
CA ALA A 120 -13.34 -5.43 7.97
C ALA A 120 -12.13 -4.68 7.41
N LEU A 121 -10.92 -5.04 7.80
CA LEU A 121 -9.73 -4.37 7.29
C LEU A 121 -8.54 -5.33 7.19
N GLY A 122 -7.54 -4.94 6.41
CA GLY A 122 -6.35 -5.76 6.29
C GLY A 122 -5.25 -5.14 5.44
N SER A 123 -4.15 -5.86 5.42
CA SER A 123 -2.93 -5.43 4.76
C SER A 123 -2.22 -6.58 4.07
N LEU A 124 -1.59 -6.23 2.98
CA LEU A 124 -0.52 -7.00 2.39
C LEU A 124 0.82 -6.35 2.73
N CYS A 125 1.70 -7.11 3.34
CA CYS A 125 3.06 -6.79 3.76
C CYS A 125 3.20 -5.81 4.93
N THR A 126 2.47 -4.71 5.00
CA THR A 126 2.73 -3.64 5.97
C THR A 126 1.95 -3.85 7.26
N PRO A 127 2.63 -4.06 8.41
CA PRO A 127 1.97 -4.21 9.71
C PRO A 127 1.33 -2.90 10.17
N TYR A 128 0.35 -3.01 11.07
CA TYR A 128 -0.12 -1.85 11.82
C TYR A 128 0.94 -1.45 12.85
N VAL A 129 1.50 -0.28 12.67
CA VAL A 129 2.45 0.31 13.60
C VAL A 129 1.91 1.68 14.01
N PRO A 130 1.56 1.90 15.29
CA PRO A 130 1.28 3.23 15.77
C PRO A 130 2.48 4.17 15.52
N TRP A 131 2.24 5.40 15.09
CA TRP A 131 3.27 6.40 14.73
C TRP A 131 4.11 6.87 15.95
N LEU A 132 4.68 5.91 16.68
CA LEU A 132 5.44 6.20 17.91
C LEU A 132 6.95 5.92 17.74
N ALA A 133 7.36 5.25 16.65
CA ALA A 133 8.76 4.95 16.41
C ALA A 133 9.53 6.21 15.97
N PRO A 134 10.73 6.46 16.49
CA PRO A 134 11.55 7.59 16.05
C PRO A 134 11.95 7.45 14.57
N LEU A 135 11.82 8.52 13.79
CA LEU A 135 12.24 8.55 12.37
C LEU A 135 13.70 8.12 12.17
N GLY A 136 14.57 8.39 13.17
CA GLY A 136 15.98 7.99 13.13
C GLY A 136 16.21 6.48 13.08
N ALA A 137 15.23 5.67 13.50
CA ALA A 137 15.26 4.21 13.41
C ALA A 137 14.74 3.68 12.06
N ALA A 138 14.18 4.54 11.21
CA ALA A 138 13.67 4.14 9.90
C ALA A 138 14.81 3.75 8.93
N PRO A 139 14.52 2.91 7.93
CA PRO A 139 15.47 2.58 6.87
C PRO A 139 16.07 3.82 6.19
N GLN A 140 17.24 3.66 5.60
CA GLN A 140 17.99 4.80 5.02
C GLN A 140 17.18 5.52 3.92
N TYR A 141 16.48 4.77 3.05
CA TYR A 141 15.67 5.39 1.99
C TYR A 141 14.57 6.30 2.56
N VAL A 142 13.92 5.92 3.67
CA VAL A 142 12.90 6.74 4.34
C VAL A 142 13.49 8.05 4.85
N ARG A 143 14.70 7.98 5.44
CA ARG A 143 15.42 9.20 5.90
C ARG A 143 15.82 10.10 4.73
N THR A 144 16.26 9.50 3.60
CA THR A 144 16.62 10.27 2.39
C THR A 144 15.40 10.98 1.79
N ILE A 145 14.24 10.34 1.78
CA ILE A 145 12.99 10.92 1.26
C ILE A 145 12.58 12.20 2.00
N GLN A 146 12.97 12.36 3.28
CA GLN A 146 12.59 13.55 4.05
C GLN A 146 13.13 14.86 3.44
N ALA A 147 14.24 14.82 2.70
CA ALA A 147 14.77 15.98 2.01
C ALA A 147 14.05 16.21 0.67
N PRO A 148 13.27 17.31 0.51
CA PRO A 148 12.57 17.59 -0.75
C PRO A 148 13.52 17.64 -1.95
N GLY A 149 13.11 17.05 -3.07
CA GLY A 149 13.85 17.03 -4.32
C GLY A 149 14.88 15.90 -4.44
N VAL A 150 15.43 15.40 -3.34
CA VAL A 150 16.52 14.40 -3.38
C VAL A 150 16.00 13.05 -3.93
N ALA A 151 14.93 12.54 -3.38
CA ALA A 151 14.34 11.28 -3.84
C ALA A 151 13.73 11.43 -5.23
N GLU A 152 13.09 12.56 -5.53
CA GLU A 152 12.57 12.88 -6.86
C GLU A 152 13.65 12.83 -7.93
N GLU A 153 14.82 13.40 -7.66
CA GLU A 153 15.97 13.37 -8.59
C GLU A 153 16.46 11.94 -8.81
N ILE A 154 16.63 11.17 -7.73
CA ILE A 154 17.15 9.79 -7.81
C ILE A 154 16.17 8.89 -8.59
N LEU A 155 14.88 8.87 -8.21
CA LEU A 155 13.87 8.01 -8.80
C LEU A 155 13.48 8.46 -10.21
N GLY A 156 13.45 9.76 -10.46
CA GLY A 156 13.04 10.35 -11.74
C GLY A 156 14.15 10.45 -12.79
N ARG A 157 15.42 10.24 -12.41
CA ARG A 157 16.56 10.28 -13.35
C ARG A 157 16.42 9.28 -14.49
N ASP A 158 15.90 8.10 -14.19
CA ASP A 158 15.60 7.03 -15.13
C ASP A 158 14.40 6.25 -14.57
N VAL A 159 13.20 6.66 -14.97
CA VAL A 159 11.93 6.10 -14.48
C VAL A 159 11.80 4.63 -14.85
N GLU A 160 12.24 4.25 -16.06
CA GLU A 160 12.21 2.86 -16.51
C GLU A 160 13.12 1.98 -15.63
N ARG A 161 14.35 2.43 -15.37
CA ARG A 161 15.27 1.71 -14.48
C ARG A 161 14.71 1.58 -13.06
N THR A 162 14.10 2.63 -12.53
CA THR A 162 13.46 2.62 -11.22
C THR A 162 12.39 1.53 -11.15
N PHE A 163 11.49 1.45 -12.11
CA PHE A 163 10.46 0.40 -12.12
C PHE A 163 11.01 -1.00 -12.44
N ARG A 164 12.04 -1.12 -13.28
CA ARG A 164 12.74 -2.38 -13.51
C ARG A 164 13.43 -2.89 -12.24
N ALA A 165 13.85 -2.00 -11.35
CA ALA A 165 14.46 -2.36 -10.07
C ALA A 165 13.40 -2.76 -9.02
N LEU A 166 12.32 -2.02 -8.92
CA LEU A 166 11.29 -2.19 -7.89
C LEU A 166 10.33 -3.34 -8.18
N LEU A 167 9.85 -3.47 -9.42
CA LEU A 167 8.84 -4.48 -9.79
C LEU A 167 9.49 -5.84 -10.07
N ARG A 168 10.14 -6.39 -9.04
CA ARG A 168 10.84 -7.68 -9.10
C ARG A 168 10.44 -8.57 -7.93
N ALA A 169 10.44 -9.87 -8.18
CA ALA A 169 10.36 -10.87 -7.12
C ALA A 169 11.60 -10.75 -6.22
N ARG A 170 11.58 -11.46 -5.10
CA ARG A 170 12.68 -11.47 -4.13
C ARG A 170 14.07 -11.57 -4.79
N GLY A 171 15.00 -10.75 -4.34
CA GLY A 171 16.42 -10.83 -4.73
C GLY A 171 17.26 -11.63 -3.74
N TYR A 172 16.85 -11.58 -2.44
CA TYR A 172 17.40 -12.40 -1.35
C TYR A 172 16.24 -13.12 -0.65
N THR A 173 16.51 -14.28 -0.07
CA THR A 173 15.67 -14.80 1.02
C THR A 173 15.86 -13.92 2.25
N MET A 174 14.94 -13.98 3.23
CA MET A 174 15.11 -13.23 4.47
C MET A 174 16.41 -13.61 5.20
N ASP A 175 16.78 -14.90 5.23
CA ASP A 175 18.02 -15.37 5.87
C ASP A 175 19.28 -14.79 5.18
N GLU A 176 19.28 -14.74 3.84
CA GLU A 176 20.36 -14.10 3.06
C GLU A 176 20.42 -12.60 3.31
N PHE A 177 19.27 -11.92 3.40
CA PHE A 177 19.19 -10.49 3.69
C PHE A 177 19.70 -10.19 5.11
N GLU A 178 19.30 -10.97 6.10
CA GLU A 178 19.78 -10.81 7.50
C GLU A 178 21.29 -11.05 7.62
N ALA A 179 21.85 -11.94 6.81
CA ALA A 179 23.28 -12.21 6.73
C ALA A 179 24.06 -11.20 5.88
N ALA A 180 23.35 -10.34 5.10
CA ALA A 180 24.00 -9.39 4.20
C ALA A 180 24.74 -8.26 4.98
N PRO A 181 25.72 -7.59 4.35
CA PRO A 181 26.38 -6.42 4.94
C PRO A 181 25.39 -5.33 5.34
N SER A 182 25.72 -4.55 6.38
CA SER A 182 24.88 -3.43 6.86
C SER A 182 24.51 -2.45 5.75
N ALA A 183 25.41 -2.18 4.82
CA ALA A 183 25.17 -1.34 3.65
C ALA A 183 24.00 -1.83 2.76
N VAL A 184 23.67 -3.11 2.77
CA VAL A 184 22.48 -3.68 2.10
C VAL A 184 21.28 -3.61 3.03
N ARG A 185 21.46 -4.06 4.29
CA ARG A 185 20.38 -4.15 5.28
C ARG A 185 19.78 -2.80 5.71
N GLU A 186 20.54 -1.72 5.57
CA GLU A 186 20.07 -0.36 5.78
C GLU A 186 19.10 0.13 4.69
N LEU A 187 18.90 -0.66 3.63
CA LEU A 187 18.04 -0.33 2.49
C LEU A 187 18.32 1.09 1.97
N PRO A 188 19.52 1.36 1.43
CA PRO A 188 19.82 2.66 0.86
C PRO A 188 18.93 2.92 -0.37
N ILE A 189 18.60 4.18 -0.64
CA ILE A 189 17.72 4.55 -1.75
C ILE A 189 18.24 4.07 -3.12
N GLY A 190 19.56 3.88 -3.27
CA GLY A 190 20.14 3.31 -4.48
C GLY A 190 19.66 1.90 -4.80
N VAL A 191 19.28 1.12 -3.78
CA VAL A 191 18.67 -0.23 -3.99
C VAL A 191 17.34 -0.11 -4.74
N LEU A 192 16.57 0.94 -4.48
CA LEU A 192 15.28 1.18 -5.15
C LEU A 192 15.44 1.48 -6.65
N VAL A 193 16.61 1.89 -7.09
CA VAL A 193 16.92 2.12 -8.52
C VAL A 193 17.89 1.07 -9.09
N GLY A 194 18.08 -0.04 -8.36
CA GLY A 194 18.87 -1.19 -8.82
C GLY A 194 20.38 -0.96 -8.82
N GLU A 195 20.91 -0.26 -7.84
CA GLU A 195 22.35 -0.08 -7.65
C GLU A 195 22.88 -1.02 -6.54
N PRO A 196 24.00 -1.73 -6.76
CA PRO A 196 24.80 -1.72 -8.01
C PRO A 196 24.24 -2.62 -9.11
N GLN A 197 23.22 -3.46 -8.82
CA GLN A 197 22.65 -4.40 -9.78
C GLN A 197 21.17 -4.66 -9.51
N LEU A 198 20.44 -5.11 -10.54
CA LEU A 198 19.05 -5.57 -10.40
C LEU A 198 19.04 -6.95 -9.71
N LEU A 199 18.18 -7.10 -8.68
CA LEU A 199 18.00 -8.33 -7.93
C LEU A 199 16.66 -8.98 -8.27
N GLY A 200 16.59 -10.33 -8.22
CA GLY A 200 15.36 -11.08 -8.47
C GLY A 200 14.89 -11.09 -9.93
N ALA A 201 13.77 -11.73 -10.21
CA ALA A 201 13.15 -11.79 -11.53
C ALA A 201 12.05 -10.71 -11.70
N PRO A 202 11.78 -10.17 -12.91
CA PRO A 202 10.66 -9.30 -13.14
C PRO A 202 9.32 -9.96 -12.77
N ILE A 203 8.41 -9.22 -12.14
CA ILE A 203 7.04 -9.66 -11.79
C ILE A 203 5.98 -9.08 -12.73
N VAL A 204 6.40 -8.24 -13.66
CA VAL A 204 5.55 -7.59 -14.67
C VAL A 204 6.09 -7.89 -16.06
N SER A 205 5.20 -7.93 -17.05
CA SER A 205 5.59 -7.98 -18.46
C SER A 205 6.16 -6.63 -18.93
N GLU A 206 6.80 -6.59 -20.10
CA GLU A 206 7.31 -5.35 -20.68
C GLU A 206 6.18 -4.33 -20.97
N ASP A 207 4.97 -4.79 -21.31
CA ASP A 207 3.82 -3.89 -21.53
C ASP A 207 3.30 -3.33 -20.20
N GLU A 208 3.26 -4.13 -19.16
CA GLU A 208 2.90 -3.71 -17.80
C GLU A 208 3.95 -2.74 -17.22
N LEU A 209 5.24 -3.00 -17.47
CA LEU A 209 6.31 -2.09 -17.09
C LEU A 209 6.16 -0.73 -17.78
N ARG A 210 5.95 -0.71 -19.12
CA ARG A 210 5.71 0.52 -19.85
C ARG A 210 4.53 1.32 -19.31
N PHE A 211 3.46 0.63 -18.89
CA PHE A 211 2.33 1.31 -18.25
C PHE A 211 2.76 2.09 -16.99
N TYR A 212 3.54 1.49 -16.09
CA TYR A 212 4.03 2.19 -14.90
C TYR A 212 4.97 3.35 -15.27
N VAL A 213 5.87 3.14 -16.22
CA VAL A 213 6.80 4.18 -16.70
C VAL A 213 6.01 5.36 -17.24
N ASP A 214 5.07 5.14 -18.17
CA ASP A 214 4.24 6.19 -18.77
C ASP A 214 3.44 6.97 -17.72
N VAL A 215 2.93 6.29 -16.68
CA VAL A 215 2.20 6.92 -15.60
C VAL A 215 3.12 7.87 -14.82
N TYR A 216 4.28 7.39 -14.40
CA TYR A 216 5.18 8.16 -13.53
C TYR A 216 6.04 9.19 -14.26
N GLU A 217 6.30 9.04 -15.54
CA GLU A 217 6.86 10.12 -16.38
C GLU A 217 5.94 11.34 -16.43
N ARG A 218 4.61 11.13 -16.40
CA ARG A 218 3.62 12.21 -16.38
C ARG A 218 3.36 12.78 -15.00
N SER A 219 3.22 11.94 -13.97
CA SER A 219 2.82 12.36 -12.61
C SER A 219 4.01 12.69 -11.71
N GLY A 220 5.20 12.16 -11.99
CA GLY A 220 6.34 12.20 -11.08
C GLY A 220 6.11 11.37 -9.82
N PHE A 221 7.02 11.53 -8.86
CA PHE A 221 7.03 10.78 -7.59
C PHE A 221 6.61 11.62 -6.39
N THR A 222 6.57 12.94 -6.51
CA THR A 222 6.43 13.88 -5.37
C THR A 222 5.19 13.61 -4.53
N GLY A 223 4.04 13.33 -5.16
CA GLY A 223 2.79 13.05 -4.44
C GLY A 223 2.94 11.86 -3.49
N GLY A 224 3.43 10.73 -3.99
CA GLY A 224 3.69 9.53 -3.15
C GLY A 224 4.78 9.76 -2.10
N LEU A 225 5.86 10.51 -2.44
CA LEU A 225 6.92 10.83 -1.48
C LEU A 225 6.44 11.74 -0.33
N ASN A 226 5.40 12.54 -0.55
CA ASN A 226 4.84 13.38 0.50
C ASN A 226 4.13 12.56 1.60
N TRP A 227 3.70 11.33 1.34
CA TRP A 227 3.19 10.42 2.37
C TRP A 227 4.27 10.12 3.42
N TYR A 228 5.52 9.88 2.97
CA TYR A 228 6.67 9.70 3.87
C TYR A 228 7.00 10.97 4.64
N ARG A 229 6.89 12.16 4.00
CA ARG A 229 7.21 13.47 4.59
C ARG A 229 6.18 13.92 5.63
N ALA A 230 4.93 13.45 5.52
CA ALA A 230 3.88 13.71 6.51
C ALA A 230 4.10 13.00 7.86
N TYR A 231 5.17 12.22 8.01
CA TYR A 231 5.49 11.42 9.21
C TYR A 231 5.35 12.22 10.51
N LYS A 232 5.90 13.44 10.57
CA LYS A 232 5.86 14.26 11.79
C LYS A 232 4.41 14.61 12.21
N ALA A 233 3.58 14.97 11.24
CA ALA A 233 2.15 15.25 11.48
C ALA A 233 1.44 13.98 11.97
N ASN A 234 1.72 12.83 11.34
CA ASN A 234 1.14 11.55 11.73
C ASN A 234 1.50 11.16 13.18
N VAL A 235 2.76 11.38 13.60
CA VAL A 235 3.18 11.13 15.00
C VAL A 235 2.43 12.02 15.99
N GLU A 236 2.23 13.29 15.67
CA GLU A 236 1.50 14.22 16.51
C GLU A 236 0.01 13.87 16.61
N GLU A 237 -0.61 13.52 15.49
CA GLU A 237 -2.02 13.12 15.40
C GLU A 237 -2.32 11.80 16.12
N ALA A 238 -1.37 10.87 16.17
CA ALA A 238 -1.51 9.59 16.85
C ALA A 238 -1.42 9.68 18.39
N ARG A 239 -0.93 10.80 18.94
CA ARG A 239 -0.78 10.95 20.38
C ARG A 239 -2.13 11.00 21.10
N GLY A 240 -2.25 10.15 22.14
CA GLY A 240 -3.44 10.11 22.98
C GLY A 240 -4.69 9.49 22.32
N VAL A 241 -4.51 8.87 21.16
CA VAL A 241 -5.57 8.10 20.49
C VAL A 241 -5.51 6.65 20.98
N ASP A 242 -6.66 6.02 21.18
CA ASP A 242 -6.73 4.58 21.39
C ASP A 242 -6.50 3.88 20.04
N HIS A 243 -5.43 3.10 19.98
CA HIS A 243 -5.00 2.37 18.78
C HIS A 243 -5.57 0.95 18.70
N THR A 244 -6.50 0.59 19.60
CA THR A 244 -7.14 -0.73 19.58
C THR A 244 -8.20 -0.81 18.49
N ILE A 245 -8.09 -1.81 17.61
CA ILE A 245 -9.01 -2.02 16.48
C ILE A 245 -9.81 -3.32 16.71
N HIS A 246 -11.09 -3.18 17.01
CA HIS A 246 -12.01 -4.30 17.28
C HIS A 246 -12.78 -4.79 16.03
N LYS A 247 -12.17 -4.71 14.86
CA LYS A 247 -12.76 -5.17 13.60
C LYS A 247 -12.11 -6.48 13.16
N PRO A 248 -12.80 -7.34 12.40
CA PRO A 248 -12.14 -8.43 11.71
C PRO A 248 -10.95 -7.90 10.92
N ALA A 249 -9.78 -8.47 11.14
CA ALA A 249 -8.54 -7.99 10.55
C ALA A 249 -7.73 -9.13 9.92
N LEU A 250 -7.13 -8.89 8.76
CA LEU A 250 -6.31 -9.84 8.04
C LEU A 250 -4.96 -9.22 7.70
N MET A 251 -3.88 -9.95 7.94
CA MET A 251 -2.56 -9.61 7.43
C MET A 251 -1.97 -10.77 6.64
N ILE A 252 -1.50 -10.49 5.42
CA ILE A 252 -0.81 -11.46 4.58
C ILE A 252 0.58 -10.89 4.27
N THR A 253 1.64 -11.63 4.61
CA THR A 253 3.03 -11.19 4.37
C THR A 253 3.76 -12.16 3.47
N GLY A 254 4.77 -11.66 2.76
CA GLY A 254 5.76 -12.51 2.09
C GLY A 254 6.84 -12.96 3.08
N ALA A 255 7.23 -14.24 3.00
CA ALA A 255 8.29 -14.77 3.88
C ALA A 255 9.66 -14.11 3.65
N ASP A 256 9.85 -13.49 2.50
CA ASP A 256 11.10 -12.86 2.07
C ASP A 256 10.93 -11.33 1.81
N ASP A 257 10.00 -10.69 2.50
CA ASP A 257 9.84 -9.23 2.46
C ASP A 257 10.89 -8.54 3.33
N TRP A 258 11.84 -7.86 2.72
CA TRP A 258 12.96 -7.20 3.44
C TRP A 258 12.58 -5.92 4.15
N PHE A 259 11.42 -5.34 3.85
CA PHE A 259 10.96 -4.10 4.47
C PHE A 259 10.44 -4.34 5.88
N TRP A 260 10.01 -5.58 6.19
CA TRP A 260 9.42 -5.93 7.48
C TRP A 260 9.97 -7.26 8.01
N PRO A 261 10.18 -7.41 9.35
CA PRO A 261 10.51 -8.69 9.95
C PRO A 261 9.44 -9.75 9.67
N ARG A 262 9.82 -11.02 9.56
CA ARG A 262 8.89 -12.15 9.33
C ARG A 262 7.76 -12.22 10.35
N ASP A 263 8.04 -11.83 11.60
CA ASP A 263 7.11 -11.87 12.72
C ASP A 263 6.43 -10.53 12.98
N CYS A 264 6.44 -9.61 12.02
CA CYS A 264 5.91 -8.25 12.18
C CYS A 264 4.44 -8.23 12.63
N ALA A 265 3.65 -9.27 12.31
CA ALA A 265 2.28 -9.40 12.78
C ALA A 265 2.18 -9.73 14.28
N SER A 266 3.21 -10.31 14.90
CA SER A 266 3.17 -10.71 16.31
C SER A 266 3.00 -9.52 17.26
N GLY A 267 3.58 -8.36 16.90
CA GLY A 267 3.42 -7.11 17.67
C GLY A 267 2.05 -6.44 17.53
N MET A 268 1.20 -6.93 16.63
CA MET A 268 -0.13 -6.36 16.39
C MET A 268 -1.23 -6.98 17.28
N ALA A 269 -1.01 -8.15 17.84
CA ALA A 269 -2.05 -8.94 18.51
C ALA A 269 -2.72 -8.22 19.70
N GLU A 270 -1.97 -7.39 20.43
CA GLU A 270 -2.51 -6.60 21.55
C GLU A 270 -3.45 -5.48 21.08
N LEU A 271 -3.19 -4.93 19.89
CA LEU A 271 -3.96 -3.82 19.31
C LEU A 271 -5.09 -4.31 18.41
N LEU A 272 -4.97 -5.50 17.85
CA LEU A 272 -5.95 -6.12 16.94
C LEU A 272 -6.33 -7.51 17.42
N PRO A 273 -7.22 -7.65 18.43
CA PRO A 273 -7.57 -8.94 19.02
C PRO A 273 -8.28 -9.90 18.05
N ALA A 274 -8.81 -9.41 16.92
CA ALA A 274 -9.43 -10.20 15.88
C ALA A 274 -8.55 -10.38 14.63
N LEU A 275 -7.22 -10.24 14.77
CA LEU A 275 -6.27 -10.40 13.67
C LEU A 275 -6.05 -11.86 13.31
N GLU A 276 -6.19 -12.14 12.01
CA GLU A 276 -5.66 -13.35 11.37
C GLU A 276 -4.43 -12.99 10.54
N ALA A 277 -3.36 -13.77 10.66
CA ALA A 277 -2.12 -13.50 9.93
C ALA A 277 -1.64 -14.73 9.16
N TYR A 278 -1.20 -14.50 7.93
CA TYR A 278 -0.69 -15.55 7.03
C TYR A 278 0.65 -15.12 6.42
N ILE A 279 1.54 -16.10 6.24
CA ILE A 279 2.83 -15.90 5.58
C ILE A 279 2.83 -16.71 4.30
N VAL A 280 3.03 -16.04 3.15
CA VAL A 280 3.15 -16.68 1.85
C VAL A 280 4.62 -17.07 1.61
N PRO A 281 4.94 -18.36 1.47
CA PRO A 281 6.30 -18.81 1.25
C PRO A 281 6.86 -18.31 -0.10
N ALA A 282 8.16 -18.02 -0.13
CA ALA A 282 8.87 -17.63 -1.34
C ALA A 282 8.22 -16.45 -2.08
N ALA A 283 7.64 -15.51 -1.33
CA ALA A 283 7.12 -14.23 -1.79
C ALA A 283 7.83 -13.09 -1.05
N ALA A 284 8.00 -11.97 -1.70
CA ALA A 284 8.57 -10.77 -1.13
C ALA A 284 7.52 -9.66 -1.02
N HIS A 285 7.93 -8.40 -1.17
CA HIS A 285 7.09 -7.23 -0.93
C HIS A 285 5.87 -7.15 -1.86
N TRP A 286 6.03 -7.47 -3.13
CA TRP A 286 4.96 -7.36 -4.12
C TRP A 286 4.10 -8.63 -4.20
N LEU A 287 3.82 -9.27 -3.06
CA LEU A 287 3.25 -10.63 -2.99
C LEU A 287 1.94 -10.79 -3.79
N HIS A 288 1.09 -9.78 -3.87
CA HIS A 288 -0.16 -9.83 -4.63
C HIS A 288 0.06 -9.84 -6.15
N GLN A 289 1.24 -9.43 -6.59
CA GLN A 289 1.68 -9.50 -7.99
C GLN A 289 2.59 -10.72 -8.25
N GLU A 290 3.39 -11.13 -7.24
CA GLU A 290 4.29 -12.28 -7.31
C GLU A 290 3.54 -13.62 -7.18
N LYS A 291 2.58 -13.68 -6.27
CA LYS A 291 1.83 -14.87 -5.85
C LYS A 291 0.33 -14.61 -5.80
N PRO A 292 -0.27 -14.15 -6.92
CA PRO A 292 -1.67 -13.72 -6.92
C PRO A 292 -2.63 -14.83 -6.52
N ASP A 293 -2.38 -16.07 -6.92
CA ASP A 293 -3.27 -17.20 -6.65
C ASP A 293 -3.27 -17.55 -5.16
N GLU A 294 -2.10 -17.56 -4.53
CA GLU A 294 -1.93 -17.80 -3.09
C GLU A 294 -2.60 -16.69 -2.27
N VAL A 295 -2.42 -15.42 -2.67
CA VAL A 295 -3.08 -14.28 -2.01
C VAL A 295 -4.60 -14.38 -2.16
N ASN A 296 -5.11 -14.67 -3.35
CA ASN A 296 -6.55 -14.80 -3.60
C ASN A 296 -7.15 -15.99 -2.85
N ALA A 297 -6.42 -17.10 -2.72
CA ALA A 297 -6.87 -18.29 -1.97
C ALA A 297 -7.03 -18.02 -0.46
N ILE A 298 -6.37 -16.99 0.07
CA ILE A 298 -6.52 -16.54 1.47
C ILE A 298 -7.59 -15.43 1.55
N LEU A 299 -7.44 -14.39 0.73
CA LEU A 299 -8.21 -13.17 0.81
C LEU A 299 -9.70 -13.38 0.48
N VAL A 300 -10.01 -14.10 -0.61
CA VAL A 300 -11.40 -14.25 -1.06
C VAL A 300 -12.25 -15.04 -0.05
N PRO A 301 -11.86 -16.24 0.41
CA PRO A 301 -12.62 -16.97 1.44
C PRO A 301 -12.72 -16.22 2.77
N TRP A 302 -11.71 -15.43 3.11
CA TRP A 302 -11.76 -14.60 4.31
C TRP A 302 -12.83 -13.50 4.18
N LEU A 303 -12.88 -12.80 3.05
CA LEU A 303 -13.92 -11.79 2.77
C LEU A 303 -15.33 -12.39 2.81
N GLU A 304 -15.55 -13.57 2.19
CA GLU A 304 -16.84 -14.30 2.23
C GLU A 304 -17.26 -14.57 3.67
N ARG A 305 -16.35 -15.01 4.53
CA ARG A 305 -16.65 -15.34 5.93
C ARG A 305 -16.98 -14.12 6.79
N VAL A 306 -16.37 -12.96 6.52
CA VAL A 306 -16.50 -11.79 7.42
C VAL A 306 -17.50 -10.74 6.92
N LEU A 307 -17.90 -10.79 5.64
CA LEU A 307 -18.80 -9.80 5.03
C LEU A 307 -20.16 -10.35 4.64
N VAL A 308 -20.31 -11.68 4.51
CA VAL A 308 -21.53 -12.38 4.15
C VAL A 308 -22.02 -13.22 5.32
#